data_72f52c9b34cb3efc6996a1a36a75b258
#
_entry.id   72f52c9b34cb3efc6996a1a36a75b258
#
_cell.length_a   1.000
_cell.length_b   1.000
_cell.length_c   1.000
_cell.angle_alpha   90.00
_cell.angle_beta   90.00
_cell.angle_gamma   90.00
#
_symmetry.space_group_name_H-M   'P 1'
#
loop_
_entity.id
_entity.type
_entity.pdbx_description
1 polymer ?
#
loop_
_entity_poly.entity_id
_entity_poly.type
_entity_poly.pdbx_seq_one_letter_code
_entity_poly.pdbx_strand_id
1 'polypeptide(L)'
;MINIHATKKLYAKLPAPISAPQSETTPLTPTLSLGEREQNPLSGWNANLLILQRRNCVLLVHDATRFPLFVKGLLKADFANFNHLFADALMNTLLKLGASQSQLDTAAALLAPCRFDTACDRSVQGTMNQMAGDLEHRLWFDNARLDDLSSYATGAWLSDRPCTVKGQKDCIWPNSAMLALLSRAGNSAPAKRNVIQLADYLSSRNG
;
A
#
# COMPACT_ATOMS: atom_id res chain seq x y z
N MET A 1 -3.38 -2.12 11.07
CA MET A 1 -3.39 -0.77 10.45
C MET A 1 -2.35 -0.71 9.36
N ILE A 2 -2.58 0.13 8.34
CA ILE A 2 -1.61 0.45 7.29
C ILE A 2 -0.97 1.80 7.63
N ASN A 3 0.32 1.83 7.94
CA ASN A 3 1.03 3.07 8.22
C ASN A 3 1.46 3.72 6.89
N ILE A 4 1.15 5.01 6.73
CA ILE A 4 1.50 5.82 5.56
C ILE A 4 2.25 7.06 6.04
N HIS A 5 3.53 7.13 5.68
CA HIS A 5 4.44 8.22 5.97
C HIS A 5 4.34 9.27 4.86
N ALA A 6 3.52 10.29 5.08
CA ALA A 6 3.21 11.30 4.08
C ALA A 6 4.20 12.47 4.14
N THR A 7 4.63 12.96 2.98
CA THR A 7 5.35 14.24 2.92
C THR A 7 4.50 15.37 3.50
N LYS A 8 5.12 16.40 4.05
CA LYS A 8 4.41 17.54 4.68
C LYS A 8 3.33 18.14 3.76
N LYS A 9 3.61 18.21 2.44
CA LYS A 9 2.65 18.73 1.44
C LYS A 9 1.41 17.85 1.31
N LEU A 10 1.58 16.53 1.33
CA LEU A 10 0.48 15.59 1.27
C LEU A 10 -0.28 15.56 2.60
N TYR A 11 0.44 15.49 3.72
CA TYR A 11 -0.14 15.42 5.06
C TYR A 11 -1.10 16.58 5.34
N ALA A 12 -0.78 17.78 4.88
CA ALA A 12 -1.64 18.96 5.02
C ALA A 12 -2.98 18.86 4.24
N LYS A 13 -3.12 17.90 3.31
CA LYS A 13 -4.35 17.66 2.53
C LYS A 13 -5.15 16.47 3.03
N LEU A 14 -4.53 15.61 3.84
CA LEU A 14 -5.19 14.44 4.41
C LEU A 14 -6.15 14.84 5.53
N PRO A 15 -7.19 14.05 5.81
CA PRO A 15 -8.07 14.29 6.95
C PRO A 15 -7.25 14.26 8.24
N ALA A 16 -7.57 15.19 9.16
CA ALA A 16 -6.95 15.18 10.48
C ALA A 16 -7.11 13.78 11.10
N PRO A 17 -6.08 13.27 11.80
CA PRO A 17 -6.20 12.00 12.48
C PRO A 17 -7.40 12.09 13.44
N ILE A 18 -8.31 11.12 13.36
CA ILE A 18 -9.37 10.99 14.37
C ILE A 18 -8.62 10.79 15.68
N SER A 19 -8.61 11.82 16.52
CA SER A 19 -8.00 11.76 17.84
C SER A 19 -8.68 10.63 18.60
N ALA A 20 -7.96 9.53 18.80
CA ALA A 20 -8.37 8.57 19.81
C ALA A 20 -8.45 9.33 21.15
N PRO A 21 -9.48 9.14 21.98
CA PRO A 21 -9.57 9.82 23.25
C PRO A 21 -8.28 9.54 24.03
N GLN A 22 -7.60 10.62 24.43
CA GLN A 22 -6.48 10.56 25.34
C GLN A 22 -7.02 10.04 26.66
N SER A 23 -6.85 8.78 26.94
CA SER A 23 -7.00 8.24 28.29
C SER A 23 -5.82 8.74 29.08
N GLU A 24 -6.18 9.63 30.02
CA GLU A 24 -5.31 10.23 31.01
C GLU A 24 -4.52 9.16 31.78
N THR A 25 -3.30 9.52 32.01
CA THR A 25 -2.32 9.08 32.99
C THR A 25 -2.83 8.16 34.10
N THR A 26 -2.26 6.95 34.20
CA THR A 26 -1.97 6.31 35.49
C THR A 26 -0.60 5.65 35.45
N PRO A 27 0.23 5.72 36.53
CA PRO A 27 1.63 5.41 36.48
C PRO A 27 1.96 3.94 36.75
N LEU A 28 3.03 3.46 36.08
CA LEU A 28 3.99 2.46 36.50
C LEU A 28 3.49 1.09 36.96
N THR A 29 3.50 0.16 36.04
CA THR A 29 3.90 -1.21 36.34
C THR A 29 4.78 -1.69 35.18
N PRO A 30 5.99 -2.26 35.42
CA PRO A 30 6.81 -2.82 34.37
C PRO A 30 6.17 -4.13 33.91
N THR A 31 5.36 -4.08 32.89
CA THR A 31 4.80 -5.28 32.28
C THR A 31 5.74 -5.75 31.19
N LEU A 32 6.25 -6.94 31.41
CA LEU A 32 6.91 -7.85 30.50
C LEU A 32 6.61 -7.56 29.02
N SER A 33 7.67 -7.52 28.21
CA SER A 33 7.69 -7.50 26.77
C SER A 33 6.60 -8.41 26.19
N LEU A 34 5.47 -7.81 25.87
CA LEU A 34 4.49 -8.43 24.99
C LEU A 34 5.12 -8.53 23.62
N GLY A 35 5.29 -9.78 23.17
CA GLY A 35 5.90 -10.18 21.92
C GLY A 35 5.51 -9.28 20.75
N GLU A 36 6.44 -9.15 19.84
CA GLU A 36 6.31 -8.52 18.53
C GLU A 36 4.91 -8.83 17.98
N ARG A 37 4.02 -7.85 18.04
CA ARG A 37 2.77 -7.93 17.29
C ARG A 37 3.22 -8.07 15.86
N GLU A 38 2.95 -9.21 15.23
CA GLU A 38 3.21 -9.44 13.83
C GLU A 38 2.76 -8.20 13.05
N GLN A 39 3.72 -7.41 12.61
CA GLN A 39 3.42 -6.19 11.88
C GLN A 39 2.78 -6.62 10.57
N ASN A 40 1.63 -6.04 10.25
CA ASN A 40 0.98 -6.28 8.98
C ASN A 40 2.01 -6.09 7.84
N PRO A 41 2.36 -7.14 7.09
CA PRO A 41 3.41 -7.07 6.08
C PRO A 41 3.10 -6.10 4.95
N LEU A 42 1.83 -5.72 4.79
CA LEU A 42 1.38 -4.71 3.82
C LEU A 42 1.46 -3.28 4.38
N SER A 43 1.88 -3.09 5.64
CA SER A 43 2.06 -1.77 6.26
C SER A 43 3.45 -1.19 5.93
N GLY A 44 3.59 0.12 6.04
CA GLY A 44 4.83 0.85 5.76
C GLY A 44 4.86 1.35 4.31
N TRP A 45 4.26 2.50 4.09
CA TRP A 45 4.25 3.18 2.80
C TRP A 45 4.75 4.61 2.96
N ASN A 46 5.61 5.07 2.06
CA ASN A 46 5.90 6.48 1.91
C ASN A 46 5.01 7.07 0.82
N ALA A 47 4.47 8.26 1.05
CA ALA A 47 3.54 8.90 0.13
C ALA A 47 3.93 10.36 -0.15
N ASN A 48 3.88 10.75 -1.42
CA ASN A 48 4.19 12.11 -1.86
C ASN A 48 3.08 12.68 -2.77
N LEU A 49 2.82 13.97 -2.60
CA LEU A 49 1.96 14.74 -3.48
C LEU A 49 2.78 15.26 -4.66
N LEU A 50 2.41 14.85 -5.85
CA LEU A 50 2.94 15.34 -7.12
C LEU A 50 1.92 16.29 -7.76
N ILE A 51 2.41 17.33 -8.44
CA ILE A 51 1.56 18.19 -9.26
C ILE A 51 1.98 17.99 -10.72
N LEU A 52 1.21 17.18 -11.43
CA LEU A 52 1.44 16.86 -12.84
C LEU A 52 0.37 17.53 -13.70
N GLN A 53 0.79 18.31 -14.70
CA GLN A 53 -0.13 19.04 -15.58
C GLN A 53 -1.25 19.79 -14.81
N ARG A 54 -0.87 20.46 -13.69
CA ARG A 54 -1.76 21.21 -12.77
C ARG A 54 -2.78 20.37 -12.01
N ARG A 55 -2.63 19.04 -11.98
CA ARG A 55 -3.49 18.14 -11.22
C ARG A 55 -2.73 17.54 -10.04
N ASN A 56 -3.43 17.37 -8.91
CA ASN A 56 -2.86 16.66 -7.77
C ASN A 56 -2.82 15.16 -8.08
N CYS A 57 -1.66 14.57 -7.88
CA CYS A 57 -1.45 13.13 -7.96
C CYS A 57 -0.76 12.67 -6.68
N VAL A 58 -0.97 11.43 -6.30
CA VAL A 58 -0.26 10.83 -5.18
C VAL A 58 0.53 9.63 -5.68
N LEU A 59 1.81 9.61 -5.35
CA LEU A 59 2.68 8.47 -5.52
C LEU A 59 2.95 7.88 -4.14
N LEU A 60 2.63 6.60 -3.95
CA LEU A 60 2.98 5.84 -2.76
C LEU A 60 4.02 4.80 -3.13
N VAL A 61 4.97 4.53 -2.23
CA VAL A 61 5.98 3.48 -2.41
C VAL A 61 6.08 2.68 -1.11
N HIS A 62 5.95 1.36 -1.23
CA HIS A 62 6.03 0.44 -0.10
C HIS A 62 7.47 0.29 0.39
N ASP A 63 7.68 0.34 1.71
CA ASP A 63 9.01 0.43 2.31
C ASP A 63 9.89 -0.78 2.01
N ALA A 64 9.34 -1.98 2.17
CA ALA A 64 10.10 -3.21 2.02
C ALA A 64 10.30 -3.64 0.56
N THR A 65 9.29 -3.45 -0.29
CA THR A 65 9.30 -3.96 -1.67
C THR A 65 9.57 -2.90 -2.72
N ARG A 66 9.58 -1.62 -2.35
CA ARG A 66 9.63 -0.46 -3.27
C ARG A 66 8.45 -0.43 -4.26
N PHE A 67 7.41 -1.20 -4.01
CA PHE A 67 6.24 -1.29 -4.88
C PHE A 67 5.50 0.05 -4.93
N PRO A 68 5.29 0.63 -6.13
CA PRO A 68 4.64 1.90 -6.27
C PRO A 68 3.13 1.77 -6.50
N LEU A 69 2.37 2.71 -5.94
CA LEU A 69 0.99 2.97 -6.34
C LEU A 69 0.90 4.41 -6.84
N PHE A 70 0.19 4.61 -7.93
CA PHE A 70 -0.03 5.94 -8.49
C PHE A 70 -1.51 6.25 -8.57
N VAL A 71 -1.90 7.41 -8.04
CA VAL A 71 -3.28 7.91 -8.09
C VAL A 71 -3.27 9.30 -8.71
N LYS A 72 -3.98 9.47 -9.81
CA LYS A 72 -3.99 10.72 -10.57
C LYS A 72 -5.25 11.53 -10.34
N GLY A 73 -5.16 12.85 -10.55
CA GLY A 73 -6.31 13.74 -10.73
C GLY A 73 -7.14 13.97 -9.48
N LEU A 74 -6.54 13.92 -8.29
CA LEU A 74 -7.24 14.02 -7.02
C LEU A 74 -7.80 15.42 -6.76
N LEU A 75 -9.06 15.48 -6.40
CA LEU A 75 -9.76 16.65 -5.89
C LEU A 75 -9.69 16.69 -4.36
N LYS A 76 -10.06 17.83 -3.75
CA LYS A 76 -10.03 18.00 -2.30
C LYS A 76 -10.88 16.94 -1.56
N ALA A 77 -12.03 16.58 -2.11
CA ALA A 77 -12.93 15.60 -1.53
C ALA A 77 -12.33 14.17 -1.52
N ASP A 78 -11.47 13.85 -2.49
CA ASP A 78 -10.89 12.51 -2.62
C ASP A 78 -9.95 12.19 -1.46
N PHE A 79 -9.25 13.20 -0.94
CA PHE A 79 -8.36 13.01 0.21
C PHE A 79 -9.11 12.56 1.48
N ALA A 80 -10.40 12.87 1.62
CA ALA A 80 -11.21 12.40 2.74
C ALA A 80 -11.46 10.87 2.68
N ASN A 81 -11.44 10.30 1.47
CA ASN A 81 -11.68 8.88 1.23
C ASN A 81 -10.40 8.09 0.95
N PHE A 82 -9.27 8.51 1.52
CA PHE A 82 -7.95 7.97 1.20
C PHE A 82 -7.85 6.45 1.43
N ASN A 83 -8.53 5.90 2.42
CA ASN A 83 -8.59 4.46 2.65
C ASN A 83 -9.11 3.71 1.41
N HIS A 84 -10.19 4.20 0.82
CA HIS A 84 -10.76 3.62 -0.38
C HIS A 84 -9.83 3.78 -1.59
N LEU A 85 -9.25 4.97 -1.78
CA LEU A 85 -8.29 5.23 -2.85
C LEU A 85 -7.06 4.32 -2.77
N PHE A 86 -6.54 4.10 -1.56
CA PHE A 86 -5.42 3.21 -1.33
C PHE A 86 -5.77 1.75 -1.68
N ALA A 87 -6.89 1.26 -1.18
CA ALA A 87 -7.34 -0.11 -1.44
C ALA A 87 -7.60 -0.35 -2.93
N ASP A 88 -8.29 0.59 -3.58
CA ASP A 88 -8.58 0.57 -5.01
C ASP A 88 -7.28 0.56 -5.85
N ALA A 89 -6.37 1.49 -5.56
CA ALA A 89 -5.09 1.57 -6.27
C ALA A 89 -4.26 0.30 -6.10
N LEU A 90 -4.19 -0.27 -4.89
CA LEU A 90 -3.46 -1.50 -4.61
C LEU A 90 -4.04 -2.68 -5.39
N MET A 91 -5.34 -2.95 -5.21
CA MET A 91 -5.98 -4.13 -5.80
C MET A 91 -5.94 -4.10 -7.33
N ASN A 92 -6.24 -2.95 -7.93
CA ASN A 92 -6.24 -2.83 -9.38
C ASN A 92 -4.83 -2.82 -9.98
N THR A 93 -3.81 -2.31 -9.26
CA THR A 93 -2.41 -2.40 -9.72
C THR A 93 -1.94 -3.86 -9.66
N LEU A 94 -2.28 -4.62 -8.62
CA LEU A 94 -1.98 -6.05 -8.52
C LEU A 94 -2.66 -6.84 -9.64
N LEU A 95 -3.92 -6.55 -9.96
CA LEU A 95 -4.62 -7.14 -11.11
C LEU A 95 -3.91 -6.86 -12.44
N LYS A 96 -3.42 -5.63 -12.64
CA LYS A 96 -2.64 -5.26 -13.84
C LYS A 96 -1.33 -6.02 -13.96
N LEU A 97 -0.73 -6.43 -12.84
CA LEU A 97 0.49 -7.25 -12.80
C LEU A 97 0.22 -8.75 -12.99
N GLY A 98 -1.04 -9.16 -13.07
CA GLY A 98 -1.40 -10.58 -13.19
C GLY A 98 -1.24 -11.34 -11.85
N ALA A 99 -1.46 -10.68 -10.72
CA ALA A 99 -1.47 -11.34 -9.42
C ALA A 99 -2.49 -12.49 -9.40
N SER A 100 -2.10 -13.61 -8.79
CA SER A 100 -2.99 -14.77 -8.64
C SER A 100 -4.16 -14.46 -7.69
N GLN A 101 -5.24 -15.22 -7.78
CA GLN A 101 -6.39 -15.06 -6.89
C GLN A 101 -5.97 -15.18 -5.42
N SER A 102 -5.10 -16.12 -5.08
CA SER A 102 -4.58 -16.27 -3.70
C SER A 102 -3.82 -15.04 -3.21
N GLN A 103 -3.04 -14.37 -4.08
CA GLN A 103 -2.34 -13.12 -3.74
C GLN A 103 -3.33 -11.96 -3.55
N LEU A 104 -4.36 -11.88 -4.39
CA LEU A 104 -5.42 -10.88 -4.26
C LEU A 104 -6.23 -11.07 -2.98
N ASP A 105 -6.59 -12.30 -2.65
CA ASP A 105 -7.31 -12.63 -1.42
C ASP A 105 -6.46 -12.28 -0.19
N THR A 106 -5.15 -12.57 -0.25
CA THR A 106 -4.20 -12.19 0.80
C THR A 106 -4.11 -10.69 0.95
N ALA A 107 -3.96 -9.95 -0.15
CA ALA A 107 -3.92 -8.48 -0.13
C ALA A 107 -5.21 -7.92 0.47
N ALA A 108 -6.38 -8.42 0.06
CA ALA A 108 -7.68 -8.01 0.60
C ALA A 108 -7.80 -8.27 2.11
N ALA A 109 -7.32 -9.43 2.58
CA ALA A 109 -7.33 -9.80 4.00
C ALA A 109 -6.39 -8.93 4.86
N LEU A 110 -5.30 -8.43 4.28
CA LEU A 110 -4.31 -7.57 4.93
C LEU A 110 -4.70 -6.07 4.89
N LEU A 111 -5.67 -5.68 4.06
CA LEU A 111 -6.17 -4.30 4.04
C LEU A 111 -6.73 -3.92 5.41
N ALA A 112 -6.35 -2.73 5.86
CA ALA A 112 -6.77 -2.19 7.14
C ALA A 112 -6.82 -0.66 7.03
N PRO A 113 -7.48 0.05 7.96
CA PRO A 113 -7.51 1.51 7.95
C PRO A 113 -6.09 2.12 7.93
N CYS A 114 -5.93 3.17 7.11
CA CYS A 114 -4.68 3.90 6.99
C CYS A 114 -4.47 4.82 8.21
N ARG A 115 -3.24 4.85 8.70
CA ARG A 115 -2.76 5.80 9.69
C ARG A 115 -1.69 6.66 9.04
N PHE A 116 -1.79 7.97 9.20
CA PHE A 116 -0.88 8.92 8.58
C PHE A 116 0.05 9.55 9.60
N ASP A 117 1.32 9.66 9.23
CA ASP A 117 2.32 10.47 9.91
C ASP A 117 3.28 11.13 8.91
N THR A 118 4.32 11.81 9.39
CA THR A 118 5.32 12.47 8.55
C THR A 118 6.71 11.86 8.68
N ALA A 119 6.85 10.66 9.24
CA ALA A 119 8.11 9.97 9.48
C ALA A 119 8.65 9.28 8.21
N CYS A 120 8.79 10.03 7.11
CA CYS A 120 9.24 9.50 5.84
C CYS A 120 10.68 8.95 5.87
N ASP A 121 10.90 7.77 5.31
CA ASP A 121 12.23 7.19 5.09
C ASP A 121 12.93 7.83 3.89
N ARG A 122 14.16 8.31 4.10
CA ARG A 122 14.95 9.00 3.06
C ARG A 122 15.33 8.09 1.88
N SER A 123 15.57 6.81 2.13
CA SER A 123 15.91 5.84 1.08
C SER A 123 14.70 5.58 0.18
N VAL A 124 13.50 5.45 0.78
CA VAL A 124 12.25 5.30 0.03
C VAL A 124 11.91 6.58 -0.73
N GLN A 125 12.13 7.74 -0.12
CA GLN A 125 11.97 9.04 -0.80
C GLN A 125 12.88 9.15 -2.02
N GLY A 126 14.12 8.65 -1.96
CA GLY A 126 15.03 8.60 -3.11
C GLY A 126 14.42 7.80 -4.27
N THR A 127 13.91 6.59 -4.00
CA THR A 127 13.21 5.78 -4.99
C THR A 127 11.97 6.49 -5.54
N MET A 128 11.19 7.12 -4.66
CA MET A 128 9.98 7.85 -5.01
C MET A 128 10.27 9.06 -5.92
N ASN A 129 11.37 9.78 -5.67
CA ASN A 129 11.80 10.89 -6.52
C ASN A 129 12.24 10.42 -7.92
N GLN A 130 12.94 9.27 -8.00
CA GLN A 130 13.29 8.68 -9.30
C GLN A 130 12.04 8.30 -10.08
N MET A 131 11.08 7.60 -9.45
CA MET A 131 9.83 7.22 -10.07
C MET A 131 9.00 8.44 -10.54
N ALA A 132 9.00 9.51 -9.74
CA ALA A 132 8.35 10.77 -10.12
C ALA A 132 9.02 11.40 -11.35
N GLY A 133 10.36 11.43 -11.39
CA GLY A 133 11.12 11.91 -12.55
C GLY A 133 10.87 11.09 -13.82
N ASP A 134 10.79 9.75 -13.70
CA ASP A 134 10.47 8.88 -14.84
C ASP A 134 9.06 9.17 -15.38
N LEU A 135 8.10 9.41 -14.48
CA LEU A 135 6.73 9.74 -14.85
C LEU A 135 6.64 11.11 -15.56
N GLU A 136 7.34 12.11 -15.01
CA GLU A 136 7.44 13.45 -15.65
C GLU A 136 8.10 13.36 -17.03
N HIS A 137 9.22 12.60 -17.13
CA HIS A 137 9.92 12.37 -18.38
C HIS A 137 9.02 11.69 -19.41
N ARG A 138 8.28 10.66 -19.02
CA ARG A 138 7.33 9.96 -19.90
C ARG A 138 6.24 10.89 -20.41
N LEU A 139 5.62 11.69 -19.52
CA LEU A 139 4.60 12.66 -19.92
C LEU A 139 5.14 13.68 -20.93
N TRP A 140 6.39 14.13 -20.73
CA TRP A 140 7.04 15.09 -21.61
C TRP A 140 7.46 14.45 -22.93
N PHE A 141 8.14 13.30 -22.91
CA PHE A 141 8.71 12.62 -24.07
C PHE A 141 7.62 12.12 -25.03
N ASP A 142 6.59 11.46 -24.48
CA ASP A 142 5.48 10.91 -25.26
C ASP A 142 4.44 12.00 -25.61
N ASN A 143 4.65 13.25 -25.18
CA ASN A 143 3.66 14.34 -25.25
C ASN A 143 2.27 13.88 -24.74
N ALA A 144 2.27 13.02 -23.74
CA ALA A 144 1.08 12.37 -23.21
C ALA A 144 0.31 13.29 -22.26
N ARG A 145 -1.01 13.16 -22.29
CA ARG A 145 -1.85 13.85 -21.31
C ARG A 145 -2.00 12.95 -20.08
N LEU A 146 -1.97 13.56 -18.90
CA LEU A 146 -2.20 12.83 -17.64
C LEU A 146 -3.58 12.13 -17.64
N ASP A 147 -4.57 12.73 -18.29
CA ASP A 147 -5.92 12.16 -18.37
C ASP A 147 -5.96 10.83 -19.13
N ASP A 148 -5.07 10.63 -20.09
CA ASP A 148 -5.00 9.41 -20.92
C ASP A 148 -4.27 8.26 -20.20
N LEU A 149 -3.54 8.56 -19.12
CA LEU A 149 -2.85 7.52 -18.34
C LEU A 149 -3.84 6.77 -17.44
N SER A 150 -3.73 5.46 -17.37
CA SER A 150 -4.36 4.67 -16.30
C SER A 150 -3.50 4.71 -15.04
N SER A 151 -4.07 5.07 -13.89
CA SER A 151 -3.36 5.05 -12.60
C SER A 151 -2.73 3.67 -12.33
N TYR A 152 -3.49 2.61 -12.53
CA TYR A 152 -3.07 1.23 -12.25
C TYR A 152 -2.00 0.73 -13.21
N ALA A 153 -2.16 0.99 -14.51
CA ALA A 153 -1.14 0.63 -15.51
C ALA A 153 0.16 1.43 -15.28
N THR A 154 0.06 2.68 -14.83
CA THR A 154 1.21 3.51 -14.48
C THR A 154 1.93 2.96 -13.25
N GLY A 155 1.20 2.56 -12.20
CA GLY A 155 1.78 1.89 -11.03
C GLY A 155 2.49 0.59 -11.42
N ALA A 156 1.84 -0.24 -12.24
CA ALA A 156 2.44 -1.48 -12.76
C ALA A 156 3.72 -1.19 -13.56
N TRP A 157 3.70 -0.23 -14.46
CA TRP A 157 4.87 0.18 -15.24
C TRP A 157 6.01 0.71 -14.36
N LEU A 158 5.73 1.54 -13.36
CA LEU A 158 6.73 2.02 -12.41
C LEU A 158 7.33 0.89 -11.56
N SER A 159 6.59 -0.21 -11.33
CA SER A 159 7.06 -1.36 -10.57
C SER A 159 7.98 -2.29 -11.37
N ASP A 160 8.00 -2.15 -12.70
CA ASP A 160 8.80 -2.98 -13.60
C ASP A 160 10.18 -2.33 -13.86
N ARG A 161 10.91 -2.09 -12.78
CA ARG A 161 12.27 -1.53 -12.80
C ARG A 161 13.04 -1.98 -11.57
N PRO A 162 14.35 -2.23 -11.69
CA PRO A 162 15.15 -2.59 -10.54
C PRO A 162 15.33 -1.38 -9.61
N CYS A 163 15.19 -1.62 -8.31
CA CYS A 163 15.42 -0.64 -7.26
C CYS A 163 16.48 -1.12 -6.28
N THR A 164 17.32 -0.21 -5.79
CA THR A 164 18.26 -0.50 -4.71
C THR A 164 17.60 -0.26 -3.36
N VAL A 165 17.86 -1.16 -2.41
CA VAL A 165 17.43 -0.99 -1.02
C VAL A 165 18.68 -0.86 -0.15
N LYS A 166 18.72 0.15 0.71
CA LYS A 166 19.87 0.36 1.60
C LYS A 166 20.14 -0.90 2.43
N GLY A 167 21.38 -1.37 2.40
CA GLY A 167 21.82 -2.56 3.13
C GLY A 167 21.64 -3.89 2.38
N GLN A 168 21.07 -3.88 1.18
CA GLN A 168 21.04 -5.05 0.29
C GLN A 168 22.07 -4.88 -0.82
N LYS A 169 22.75 -5.99 -1.19
CA LYS A 169 23.73 -6.01 -2.29
C LYS A 169 23.05 -6.02 -3.64
N ASP A 170 21.91 -6.70 -3.74
CA ASP A 170 21.19 -6.92 -4.99
C ASP A 170 20.04 -5.94 -5.14
N CYS A 171 19.77 -5.58 -6.39
CA CYS A 171 18.57 -4.84 -6.74
C CYS A 171 17.33 -5.71 -6.55
N ILE A 172 16.23 -5.11 -6.15
CA ILE A 172 14.93 -5.76 -6.10
C ILE A 172 14.05 -5.29 -7.27
N TRP A 173 13.21 -6.18 -7.75
CA TRP A 173 12.14 -5.85 -8.69
C TRP A 173 10.86 -5.65 -7.89
N PRO A 174 10.32 -4.42 -7.79
CA PRO A 174 9.19 -4.11 -6.92
C PRO A 174 7.95 -4.96 -7.17
N ASN A 175 7.61 -5.24 -8.45
CA ASN A 175 6.50 -6.13 -8.82
C ASN A 175 6.69 -7.54 -8.24
N SER A 176 7.83 -8.16 -8.51
CA SER A 176 8.13 -9.51 -8.04
C SER A 176 8.25 -9.58 -6.51
N ALA A 177 8.83 -8.55 -5.89
CA ALA A 177 8.99 -8.47 -4.45
C ALA A 177 7.62 -8.35 -3.73
N MET A 178 6.68 -7.56 -4.28
CA MET A 178 5.33 -7.44 -3.72
C MET A 178 4.54 -8.75 -3.87
N LEU A 179 4.56 -9.37 -5.05
CA LEU A 179 3.87 -10.64 -5.26
C LEU A 179 4.44 -11.75 -4.36
N ALA A 180 5.76 -11.80 -4.17
CA ALA A 180 6.41 -12.75 -3.25
C ALA A 180 6.06 -12.48 -1.79
N LEU A 181 5.93 -11.20 -1.37
CA LEU A 181 5.47 -10.82 -0.04
C LEU A 181 4.05 -11.35 0.22
N LEU A 182 3.14 -11.12 -0.72
CA LEU A 182 1.75 -11.58 -0.60
C LEU A 182 1.65 -13.11 -0.57
N SER A 183 2.43 -13.82 -1.39
CA SER A 183 2.46 -15.29 -1.37
C SER A 183 2.95 -15.83 -0.02
N ARG A 184 3.99 -15.23 0.56
CA ARG A 184 4.49 -15.62 1.89
C ARG A 184 3.48 -15.34 3.00
N ALA A 185 2.84 -14.17 2.98
CA ALA A 185 1.84 -13.79 3.96
C ALA A 185 0.60 -14.72 3.89
N GLY A 186 0.16 -15.09 2.69
CA GLY A 186 -0.94 -16.03 2.51
C GLY A 186 -0.63 -17.45 3.03
N ASN A 187 0.62 -17.91 2.88
CA ASN A 187 1.05 -19.20 3.38
C ASN A 187 1.25 -19.21 4.91
N SER A 188 1.53 -18.05 5.53
CA SER A 188 1.72 -17.92 6.98
C SER A 188 0.40 -17.76 7.74
N ALA A 189 -0.68 -17.36 7.07
CA ALA A 189 -1.99 -17.28 7.69
C ALA A 189 -2.52 -18.70 7.96
N PRO A 190 -2.95 -19.05 9.20
CA PRO A 190 -3.60 -20.31 9.46
C PRO A 190 -4.83 -20.41 8.55
N ALA A 191 -4.88 -21.47 7.74
CA ALA A 191 -5.97 -21.72 6.79
C ALA A 191 -7.30 -21.58 7.54
N LYS A 192 -8.05 -20.51 7.32
CA LYS A 192 -9.46 -20.47 7.69
C LYS A 192 -10.18 -21.49 6.81
N ARG A 193 -10.17 -22.75 7.27
CA ARG A 193 -11.04 -23.79 6.74
C ARG A 193 -12.50 -23.44 7.11
N ASN A 194 -13.11 -22.55 6.35
CA ASN A 194 -14.54 -22.48 6.22
C ASN A 194 -14.97 -23.21 4.92
N VAL A 195 -14.51 -24.44 4.75
CA VAL A 195 -15.21 -25.38 3.88
C VAL A 195 -16.27 -26.03 4.77
N ILE A 196 -17.46 -25.46 4.80
CA ILE A 196 -18.66 -26.19 5.20
C ILE A 196 -18.82 -27.27 4.14
N GLN A 197 -18.43 -28.51 4.47
CA GLN A 197 -18.72 -29.63 3.58
C GLN A 197 -20.25 -29.76 3.53
N LEU A 198 -20.79 -29.64 2.32
CA LEU A 198 -22.23 -29.81 2.05
C LEU A 198 -22.77 -31.14 2.59
N ALA A 199 -21.87 -32.14 2.76
CA ALA A 199 -22.15 -33.40 3.38
C ALA A 199 -22.62 -33.30 4.85
N ASP A 200 -22.07 -32.35 5.62
CA ASP A 200 -22.42 -32.18 7.04
C ASP A 200 -23.81 -31.51 7.20
N TYR A 201 -24.25 -30.77 6.19
CA TYR A 201 -25.57 -30.13 6.19
C TYR A 201 -26.69 -31.10 5.81
N LEU A 202 -26.38 -32.16 5.07
CA LEU A 202 -27.37 -33.17 4.64
C LEU A 202 -27.55 -34.26 5.70
N SER A 203 -26.60 -34.51 6.58
CA SER A 203 -26.72 -35.51 7.64
C SER A 203 -27.53 -35.05 8.84
N SER A 204 -27.65 -33.74 9.07
CA SER A 204 -28.45 -33.16 10.18
C SER A 204 -29.97 -33.08 9.90
N ARG A 205 -30.44 -33.48 8.73
CA ARG A 205 -31.83 -33.37 8.32
C ARG A 205 -32.59 -34.69 8.29
N ASN A 206 -31.95 -35.81 8.60
CA ASN A 206 -32.48 -37.16 8.63
C ASN A 206 -32.38 -37.84 10.00
N GLY A 207 -32.45 -37.05 11.08
CA GLY A 207 -32.59 -37.54 12.46
C GLY A 207 -33.83 -37.02 13.13
#